data_e6a636f6aa007618097f4d6a712ac9cd
#
_entry.id   e6a636f6aa007618097f4d6a712ac9cd
#
_cell.length_a   1.000
_cell.length_b   1.000
_cell.length_c   1.000
_cell.angle_alpha   90.00
_cell.angle_beta   90.00
_cell.angle_gamma   90.00
#
_symmetry.space_group_name_H-M   'P 1'
#
loop_
_entity.id
_entity.type
_entity.pdbx_description
1 polymer ?
#
loop_
_entity_poly.entity_id
_entity_poly.type
_entity_poly.pdbx_seq_one_letter_code
_entity_poly.pdbx_strand_id
1 'polypeptide(L)'
;MKYFLDTHALLWYLFDSENLSKTAKEIINNEFCYYSKVSLWEIAIKQTHNLLQYKNSIQDIIDACREEEFEELSVSGKSLELIKNLPDIHRDPFDRLLITMAQENNLTIVTKDTKIPLYDVKTVW
;
A
#
# COMPACT_ATOMS: atom_id res chain seq x y z
N MET A 1 -4.57 10.79 12.85
CA MET A 1 -3.53 9.86 12.38
C MET A 1 -3.76 9.54 10.91
N LYS A 2 -2.69 9.44 10.13
CA LYS A 2 -2.79 9.19 8.69
C LYS A 2 -2.22 7.81 8.37
N TYR A 3 -2.89 7.12 7.46
CA TYR A 3 -2.57 5.74 7.12
C TYR A 3 -2.14 5.63 5.66
N PHE A 4 -1.33 4.63 5.38
CA PHE A 4 -0.84 4.32 4.04
C PHE A 4 -1.18 2.87 3.72
N LEU A 5 -1.94 2.66 2.65
CA LEU A 5 -2.40 1.32 2.29
C LEU A 5 -1.32 0.61 1.46
N ASP A 6 -0.95 -0.62 1.86
CA ASP A 6 -0.15 -1.43 0.98
C ASP A 6 -1.03 -1.97 -0.16
N THR A 7 -0.42 -2.65 -1.11
CA THR A 7 -1.11 -3.08 -2.33
C THR A 7 -2.30 -4.00 -2.04
N HIS A 8 -2.13 -4.98 -1.15
CA HIS A 8 -3.22 -5.90 -0.83
C HIS A 8 -4.32 -5.23 -0.03
N ALA A 9 -3.98 -4.39 0.95
CA ALA A 9 -4.99 -3.65 1.70
C ALA A 9 -5.84 -2.79 0.76
N LEU A 10 -5.21 -2.11 -0.19
CA LEU A 10 -5.91 -1.31 -1.20
C LEU A 10 -6.89 -2.17 -2.01
N LEU A 11 -6.40 -3.25 -2.61
CA LEU A 11 -7.23 -4.14 -3.44
C LEU A 11 -8.35 -4.76 -2.64
N TRP A 12 -8.05 -5.30 -1.47
CA TRP A 12 -9.06 -5.98 -0.65
C TRP A 12 -10.15 -5.04 -0.17
N TYR A 13 -9.80 -3.80 0.10
CA TYR A 13 -10.81 -2.81 0.47
C TYR A 13 -11.69 -2.44 -0.74
N LEU A 14 -11.07 -2.12 -1.88
CA LEU A 14 -11.80 -1.68 -3.07
C LEU A 14 -12.73 -2.76 -3.63
N PHE A 15 -12.37 -4.03 -3.47
CA PHE A 15 -13.15 -5.16 -3.98
C PHE A 15 -13.88 -5.94 -2.88
N ASP A 16 -13.99 -5.36 -1.69
CA ASP A 16 -14.74 -5.90 -0.56
C ASP A 16 -14.36 -7.36 -0.25
N SER A 17 -13.06 -7.65 -0.20
CA SER A 17 -12.55 -8.99 0.05
C SER A 17 -12.64 -9.37 1.53
N GLU A 18 -12.97 -10.64 1.78
CA GLU A 18 -12.97 -11.22 3.11
C GLU A 18 -11.57 -11.29 3.74
N ASN A 19 -10.51 -11.15 2.91
CA ASN A 19 -9.14 -11.16 3.39
C ASN A 19 -8.78 -9.91 4.20
N LEU A 20 -9.56 -8.84 4.06
CA LEU A 20 -9.36 -7.60 4.82
C LEU A 20 -9.88 -7.80 6.24
N SER A 21 -9.03 -7.53 7.25
CA SER A 21 -9.45 -7.65 8.63
C SER A 21 -10.53 -6.63 8.99
N LYS A 22 -11.31 -6.93 10.02
CA LYS A 22 -12.32 -6.00 10.52
C LYS A 22 -11.68 -4.68 10.97
N THR A 23 -10.56 -4.77 11.68
CA THR A 23 -9.82 -3.59 12.15
C THR A 23 -9.35 -2.73 10.99
N ALA A 24 -8.73 -3.32 9.96
CA ALA A 24 -8.28 -2.60 8.78
C ALA A 24 -9.46 -1.94 8.07
N LYS A 25 -10.58 -2.64 7.91
CA LYS A 25 -11.76 -2.09 7.26
C LYS A 25 -12.31 -0.88 8.02
N GLU A 26 -12.38 -0.95 9.33
CA GLU A 26 -12.84 0.16 10.16
C GLU A 26 -11.92 1.38 10.04
N ILE A 27 -10.61 1.16 10.04
CA ILE A 27 -9.63 2.22 9.88
C ILE A 27 -9.80 2.90 8.52
N ILE A 28 -9.88 2.12 7.46
CA ILE A 28 -9.99 2.67 6.11
C ILE A 28 -11.32 3.42 5.92
N ASN A 29 -12.41 2.93 6.52
CA ASN A 29 -13.70 3.60 6.46
C ASN A 29 -13.72 4.95 7.17
N ASN A 30 -12.96 5.11 8.24
CA ASN A 30 -13.12 6.24 9.16
C ASN A 30 -11.94 7.22 9.18
N GLU A 31 -10.77 6.82 8.64
CA GLU A 31 -9.56 7.59 8.77
C GLU A 31 -9.03 8.05 7.40
N PHE A 32 -8.13 9.03 7.43
CA PHE A 32 -7.49 9.53 6.21
C PHE A 32 -6.47 8.50 5.70
N CYS A 33 -6.60 8.10 4.43
CA CYS A 33 -5.74 7.09 3.83
C CYS A 33 -5.07 7.59 2.55
N TYR A 34 -3.79 7.26 2.43
CA TYR A 34 -3.02 7.42 1.20
C TYR A 34 -2.89 6.08 0.49
N TYR A 35 -2.74 6.13 -0.82
CA TYR A 35 -2.27 5.03 -1.66
C TYR A 35 -1.14 5.53 -2.55
N SER A 36 -0.42 4.63 -3.20
CA SER A 36 0.67 5.00 -4.10
C SER A 36 0.51 4.36 -5.46
N LYS A 37 0.96 5.07 -6.50
CA LYS A 37 1.08 4.48 -7.84
C LYS A 37 2.10 3.34 -7.89
N VAL A 38 2.97 3.23 -6.90
CA VAL A 38 3.83 2.05 -6.73
C VAL A 38 2.99 0.79 -6.62
N SER A 39 1.87 0.85 -5.86
CA SER A 39 0.92 -0.26 -5.77
C SER A 39 0.26 -0.54 -7.12
N LEU A 40 -0.10 0.49 -7.87
CA LEU A 40 -0.70 0.33 -9.19
C LEU A 40 0.28 -0.31 -10.19
N TRP A 41 1.54 0.05 -10.09
CA TRP A 41 2.60 -0.57 -10.88
C TRP A 41 2.75 -2.05 -10.55
N GLU A 42 2.78 -2.41 -9.29
CA GLU A 42 2.79 -3.81 -8.86
C GLU A 42 1.59 -4.58 -9.41
N ILE A 43 0.39 -3.98 -9.31
CA ILE A 43 -0.85 -4.58 -9.83
C ILE A 43 -0.74 -4.81 -11.34
N ALA A 44 -0.26 -3.83 -12.09
CA ALA A 44 -0.11 -3.93 -13.54
C ALA A 44 0.81 -5.09 -13.93
N ILE A 45 1.96 -5.22 -13.24
CA ILE A 45 2.89 -6.32 -13.48
C ILE A 45 2.23 -7.67 -13.18
N LYS A 46 1.54 -7.78 -12.05
CA LYS A 46 0.88 -9.04 -11.67
C LYS A 46 -0.26 -9.40 -12.61
N GLN A 47 -1.02 -8.43 -13.10
CA GLN A 47 -2.05 -8.66 -14.10
C GLN A 47 -1.44 -9.18 -15.40
N THR A 48 -0.31 -8.65 -15.84
CA THR A 48 0.41 -9.09 -17.02
C THR A 48 0.75 -10.58 -16.96
N HIS A 49 1.12 -11.06 -15.77
CA HIS A 49 1.52 -12.45 -15.54
C HIS A 49 0.37 -13.33 -15.00
N ASN A 50 -0.85 -12.83 -15.00
CA ASN A 50 -2.03 -13.57 -14.55
C ASN A 50 -1.95 -14.01 -13.08
N LEU A 51 -1.30 -13.19 -12.24
CA LEU A 51 -1.07 -13.50 -10.82
C LEU A 51 -2.13 -12.88 -9.90
N LEU A 52 -3.08 -12.12 -10.44
CA LEU A 52 -4.19 -11.55 -9.67
C LEU A 52 -5.52 -11.96 -10.25
N GLN A 53 -6.49 -12.22 -9.37
CA GLN A 53 -7.86 -12.50 -9.79
C GLN A 53 -8.59 -11.25 -10.29
N TYR A 54 -8.15 -10.06 -9.85
CA TYR A 54 -8.75 -8.79 -10.27
C TYR A 54 -8.23 -8.41 -11.64
N LYS A 55 -9.14 -8.16 -12.59
CA LYS A 55 -8.82 -7.85 -13.99
C LYS A 55 -9.17 -6.42 -14.37
N ASN A 56 -9.53 -5.60 -13.40
CA ASN A 56 -9.91 -4.21 -13.62
C ASN A 56 -8.74 -3.41 -14.21
N SER A 57 -9.04 -2.45 -15.07
CA SER A 57 -8.00 -1.58 -15.61
C SER A 57 -7.40 -0.72 -14.50
N ILE A 58 -6.17 -0.26 -14.70
CA ILE A 58 -5.53 0.65 -13.75
C ILE A 58 -6.36 1.93 -13.59
N GLN A 59 -6.95 2.44 -14.67
CA GLN A 59 -7.81 3.61 -14.59
C GLN A 59 -9.05 3.36 -13.72
N ASP A 60 -9.65 2.16 -13.81
CA ASP A 60 -10.79 1.81 -12.95
C ASP A 60 -10.40 1.82 -11.48
N ILE A 61 -9.20 1.33 -11.17
CA ILE A 61 -8.68 1.32 -9.79
C ILE A 61 -8.43 2.75 -9.31
N ILE A 62 -7.86 3.62 -10.15
CA ILE A 62 -7.66 5.03 -9.82
C ILE A 62 -9.00 5.71 -9.54
N ASP A 63 -10.00 5.46 -10.38
CA ASP A 63 -11.33 6.03 -10.21
C ASP A 63 -11.97 5.57 -8.90
N ALA A 64 -11.80 4.30 -8.55
CA ALA A 64 -12.27 3.77 -7.27
C ALA A 64 -11.58 4.44 -6.09
N CYS A 65 -10.28 4.69 -6.18
CA CYS A 65 -9.55 5.41 -5.14
C CYS A 65 -10.09 6.84 -4.95
N ARG A 66 -10.45 7.52 -6.04
CA ARG A 66 -11.06 8.86 -5.96
C ARG A 66 -12.42 8.82 -5.30
N GLU A 67 -13.25 7.85 -5.64
CA GLU A 67 -14.57 7.68 -5.02
C GLU A 67 -14.44 7.47 -3.50
N GLU A 68 -13.42 6.78 -3.07
CA GLU A 68 -13.14 6.56 -1.64
C GLU A 68 -12.41 7.74 -1.00
N GLU A 69 -12.09 8.77 -1.77
CA GLU A 69 -11.36 9.95 -1.30
C GLU A 69 -9.96 9.62 -0.77
N PHE A 70 -9.34 8.55 -1.26
CA PHE A 70 -7.95 8.26 -0.97
C PHE A 70 -7.05 9.26 -1.69
N GLU A 71 -6.04 9.76 -1.00
CA GLU A 71 -5.10 10.68 -1.61
C GLU A 71 -3.86 9.92 -2.10
N GLU A 72 -3.37 10.29 -3.28
CA GLU A 72 -2.15 9.70 -3.80
C GLU A 72 -0.93 10.28 -3.11
N LEU A 73 -0.04 9.40 -2.61
CA LEU A 73 1.26 9.79 -2.08
C LEU A 73 2.31 9.59 -3.16
N SER A 74 2.99 10.65 -3.54
CA SER A 74 4.04 10.60 -4.56
C SER A 74 5.34 10.06 -3.99
N VAL A 75 6.11 9.37 -4.84
CA VAL A 75 7.47 8.95 -4.50
C VAL A 75 8.38 10.17 -4.53
N SER A 76 9.11 10.42 -3.44
CA SER A 76 10.10 11.50 -3.38
C SER A 76 11.52 10.95 -3.58
N GLY A 77 12.45 11.85 -3.92
CA GLY A 77 13.87 11.48 -3.98
C GLY A 77 14.38 10.97 -2.64
N LYS A 78 13.88 11.54 -1.53
CA LYS A 78 14.28 11.10 -0.19
C LYS A 78 13.84 9.66 0.09
N SER A 79 12.63 9.25 -0.31
CA SER A 79 12.20 7.86 -0.16
C SER A 79 13.13 6.91 -0.89
N LEU A 80 13.58 7.28 -2.08
CA LEU A 80 14.51 6.47 -2.87
C LEU A 80 15.89 6.39 -2.21
N GLU A 81 16.40 7.50 -1.65
CA GLU A 81 17.66 7.49 -0.91
C GLU A 81 17.59 6.58 0.32
N LEU A 82 16.48 6.61 1.06
CA LEU A 82 16.32 5.78 2.25
C LEU A 82 16.38 4.29 1.95
N ILE A 83 15.99 3.85 0.73
CA ILE A 83 16.08 2.45 0.34
C ILE A 83 17.51 1.91 0.42
N LYS A 84 18.50 2.74 0.10
CA LYS A 84 19.91 2.33 0.07
C LYS A 84 20.39 1.80 1.42
N ASN A 85 19.81 2.28 2.51
CA ASN A 85 20.20 1.90 3.87
C ASN A 85 19.14 1.07 4.57
N LEU A 86 18.07 0.70 3.87
CA LEU A 86 17.00 -0.10 4.47
C LEU A 86 17.50 -1.52 4.72
N PRO A 87 17.28 -2.08 5.94
CA PRO A 87 17.69 -3.46 6.23
C PRO A 87 17.12 -4.47 5.22
N ASP A 88 17.91 -5.51 4.92
CA ASP A 88 17.53 -6.52 3.95
C ASP A 88 16.69 -7.63 4.61
N ILE A 89 15.51 -7.24 5.12
CA ILE A 89 14.55 -8.15 5.75
C ILE A 89 13.51 -8.60 4.74
N HIS A 90 12.93 -7.65 4.01
CA HIS A 90 11.93 -7.90 2.96
C HIS A 90 12.61 -7.80 1.60
N ARG A 91 12.32 -8.76 0.71
CA ARG A 91 12.93 -8.80 -0.63
C ARG A 91 12.07 -8.14 -1.70
N ASP A 92 10.79 -7.95 -1.44
CA ASP A 92 9.86 -7.35 -2.40
C ASP A 92 10.20 -5.87 -2.60
N PRO A 93 10.64 -5.45 -3.80
CA PRO A 93 11.04 -4.06 -4.03
C PRO A 93 9.86 -3.07 -3.90
N PHE A 94 8.63 -3.50 -4.20
CA PHE A 94 7.47 -2.64 -4.04
C PHE A 94 7.23 -2.33 -2.57
N ASP A 95 7.23 -3.36 -1.72
CA ASP A 95 7.03 -3.18 -0.28
C ASP A 95 8.17 -2.39 0.36
N ARG A 96 9.41 -2.60 -0.08
CA ARG A 96 10.56 -1.83 0.40
C ARG A 96 10.38 -0.33 0.13
N LEU A 97 9.90 0.04 -1.05
CA LEU A 97 9.63 1.44 -1.37
C LEU A 97 8.46 2.00 -0.55
N LEU A 98 7.39 1.22 -0.38
CA LEU A 98 6.27 1.65 0.47
C LEU A 98 6.74 1.90 1.91
N ILE A 99 7.63 1.07 2.44
CA ILE A 99 8.19 1.26 3.78
C ILE A 99 8.90 2.62 3.90
N THR A 100 9.80 2.93 2.97
CA THR A 100 10.54 4.20 3.04
C THR A 100 9.64 5.42 2.83
N MET A 101 8.62 5.29 1.99
CA MET A 101 7.63 6.35 1.82
C MET A 101 6.87 6.62 3.13
N ALA A 102 6.49 5.56 3.83
CA ALA A 102 5.83 5.70 5.13
C ALA A 102 6.75 6.29 6.19
N GLN A 103 8.01 5.87 6.21
CA GLN A 103 9.00 6.42 7.14
C GLN A 103 9.19 7.93 6.93
N GLU A 104 9.37 8.36 5.68
CA GLU A 104 9.57 9.76 5.36
C GLU A 104 8.37 10.61 5.76
N ASN A 105 7.17 10.11 5.56
CA ASN A 105 5.93 10.85 5.80
C ASN A 105 5.29 10.56 7.15
N ASN A 106 5.95 9.77 7.98
CA ASN A 106 5.48 9.39 9.32
C ASN A 106 4.05 8.79 9.29
N LEU A 107 3.85 7.84 8.40
CA LEU A 107 2.55 7.18 8.22
C LEU A 107 2.54 5.80 8.85
N THR A 108 1.35 5.35 9.24
CA THR A 108 1.12 3.97 9.65
C THR A 108 0.68 3.16 8.44
N ILE A 109 1.35 2.06 8.16
CA ILE A 109 1.01 1.19 7.03
C ILE A 109 -0.09 0.22 7.45
N VAL A 110 -1.17 0.18 6.68
CA VAL A 110 -2.20 -0.86 6.82
C VAL A 110 -1.73 -2.05 5.98
N THR A 111 -1.35 -3.13 6.64
CA THR A 111 -0.74 -4.29 5.98
C THR A 111 -0.94 -5.57 6.78
N LYS A 112 -1.16 -6.67 6.06
CA LYS A 112 -1.15 -8.03 6.60
C LYS A 112 0.24 -8.67 6.55
N ASP A 113 1.18 -8.05 5.85
CA ASP A 113 2.52 -8.58 5.67
C ASP A 113 3.23 -8.74 7.01
N THR A 114 3.94 -9.87 7.18
CA THR A 114 4.62 -10.19 8.43
C THR A 114 6.04 -9.63 8.53
N LYS A 115 6.62 -9.20 7.41
CA LYS A 115 7.99 -8.66 7.36
C LYS A 115 8.04 -7.15 7.49
N ILE A 116 7.04 -6.45 6.98
CA ILE A 116 6.97 -4.98 7.09
C ILE A 116 7.05 -4.52 8.55
N PRO A 117 6.34 -5.15 9.51
CA PRO A 117 6.45 -4.74 10.91
C PRO A 117 7.83 -4.89 11.54
N LEU A 118 8.75 -5.61 10.90
CA LEU A 118 10.12 -5.78 11.40
C LEU A 118 11.01 -4.57 11.10
N TYR A 119 10.52 -3.63 10.30
CA TYR A 119 11.20 -2.37 10.02
C TYR A 119 10.77 -1.29 11.00
N ASP A 120 11.51 -0.20 11.02
CA ASP A 120 11.17 0.97 11.85
C ASP A 120 10.03 1.76 11.21
N VAL A 121 8.85 1.19 11.26
CA VAL A 121 7.62 1.77 10.71
C VAL A 121 6.44 1.26 11.51
N LYS A 122 5.44 2.11 11.72
CA LYS A 122 4.20 1.68 12.38
C LYS A 122 3.33 0.92 11.40
N THR A 123 2.72 -0.17 11.87
CA THR A 123 1.81 -0.98 11.07
C THR A 123 0.55 -1.32 11.85
N VAL A 124 -0.50 -1.64 11.12
CA VAL A 124 -1.78 -2.07 11.71
C VAL A 124 -2.48 -3.04 10.76
N TRP A 125 -3.19 -3.97 11.37
CA TRP A 125 -4.02 -4.91 10.62
C TRP A 125 -5.21 -5.40 11.44
#